data_7c316ac0fa0457e0c5e9b756101dcb9f
#
_entry.id   7c316ac0fa0457e0c5e9b756101dcb9f
#
_cell.length_a   1.000
_cell.length_b   1.000
_cell.length_c   1.000
_cell.angle_alpha   90.00
_cell.angle_beta   90.00
_cell.angle_gamma   90.00
#
_symmetry.space_group_name_H-M   'P 1'
#
loop_
_entity.id
_entity.type
_entity.pdbx_description
1 polymer ?
#
loop_
_entity_poly.entity_id
_entity_poly.type
_entity_poly.pdbx_seq_one_letter_code
_entity_poly.pdbx_strand_id
1 'polypeptide(L)'
;VSDDSPTGTTPLHLQGRDAVIAACPDARWRHGAPPDYHLSREVMPGERTTRHEPGSLADIVEQLVQVFEMELSHKADPAQWVSMVTDRIKVSLNGGPPADAAELAERGSYNILIGENPYYSAAEESFESSHQVFHQAFPGGFFWEVLEVYSPPPVITFKWRHWGTFSGPYKGTEPTGERIELYGVTVARCAPDLRLVETEHFYDNTTFLGSLSGVTPRPGSAQA
;
A
#
# COMPACT_ATOMS: atom_id res chain seq x y z
N VAL A 1 14.50 -0.16 -42.37
CA VAL A 1 14.26 0.21 -40.95
C VAL A 1 13.62 -1.01 -40.32
N SER A 2 14.39 -1.81 -39.60
CA SER A 2 13.94 -3.03 -38.92
C SER A 2 13.14 -2.58 -37.72
N ASP A 3 11.86 -2.99 -37.68
CA ASP A 3 10.96 -2.85 -36.56
C ASP A 3 11.36 -3.92 -35.51
N ASP A 4 12.24 -3.53 -34.62
CA ASP A 4 12.71 -4.36 -33.51
C ASP A 4 11.86 -4.01 -32.28
N SER A 5 10.55 -4.30 -32.36
CA SER A 5 9.67 -4.27 -31.22
C SER A 5 10.09 -5.41 -30.28
N PRO A 6 10.51 -5.15 -29.04
CA PRO A 6 10.83 -6.22 -28.12
C PRO A 6 9.53 -6.97 -27.74
N THR A 7 9.38 -8.18 -28.25
CA THR A 7 8.39 -9.15 -27.77
C THR A 7 8.77 -9.66 -26.39
N GLY A 8 9.00 -8.75 -25.46
CA GLY A 8 9.28 -9.07 -24.07
C GLY A 8 7.98 -9.32 -23.33
N THR A 9 7.84 -10.50 -22.72
CA THR A 9 6.76 -10.78 -21.77
C THR A 9 6.77 -9.74 -20.64
N THR A 10 5.65 -9.12 -20.34
CA THR A 10 5.53 -8.17 -19.21
C THR A 10 6.11 -8.79 -17.94
N PRO A 11 7.03 -8.11 -17.24
CA PRO A 11 7.60 -8.60 -15.99
C PRO A 11 6.51 -8.99 -14.97
N LEU A 12 6.73 -10.06 -14.21
CA LEU A 12 5.73 -10.63 -13.31
C LEU A 12 5.16 -9.60 -12.33
N HIS A 13 6.00 -8.75 -11.75
CA HIS A 13 5.59 -7.71 -10.80
C HIS A 13 4.72 -6.58 -11.40
N LEU A 14 4.59 -6.54 -12.72
CA LEU A 14 3.73 -5.60 -13.45
C LEU A 14 2.44 -6.26 -13.97
N GLN A 15 2.23 -7.55 -13.71
CA GLN A 15 1.04 -8.30 -14.13
C GLN A 15 -0.07 -8.30 -13.06
N GLY A 16 0.16 -7.61 -11.94
CA GLY A 16 -0.76 -7.55 -10.82
C GLY A 16 -0.59 -8.68 -9.80
N ARG A 17 -1.18 -8.47 -8.63
CA ARG A 17 -1.01 -9.35 -7.46
C ARG A 17 -1.52 -10.77 -7.66
N ASP A 18 -2.62 -10.95 -8.40
CA ASP A 18 -3.18 -12.29 -8.64
C ASP A 18 -2.21 -13.14 -9.49
N ALA A 19 -1.55 -12.54 -10.49
CA ALA A 19 -0.54 -13.21 -11.29
C ALA A 19 0.69 -13.60 -10.45
N VAL A 20 1.15 -12.71 -9.57
CA VAL A 20 2.27 -13.00 -8.65
C VAL A 20 1.92 -14.10 -7.67
N ILE A 21 0.72 -14.11 -7.09
CA ILE A 21 0.25 -15.17 -6.20
C ILE A 21 0.25 -16.52 -6.93
N ALA A 22 -0.30 -16.59 -8.13
CA ALA A 22 -0.36 -17.79 -8.94
C ALA A 22 1.03 -18.31 -9.36
N ALA A 23 1.97 -17.40 -9.62
CA ALA A 23 3.35 -17.74 -10.03
C ALA A 23 4.27 -18.14 -8.87
N CYS A 24 3.86 -17.92 -7.61
CA CYS A 24 4.67 -18.18 -6.43
C CYS A 24 4.02 -19.22 -5.50
N PRO A 25 3.80 -20.48 -5.93
CA PRO A 25 3.14 -21.49 -5.12
C PRO A 25 3.93 -21.86 -3.85
N ASP A 26 5.26 -21.70 -3.88
CA ASP A 26 6.17 -22.00 -2.77
C ASP A 26 6.47 -20.76 -1.89
N ALA A 27 5.71 -19.67 -2.05
CA ALA A 27 5.91 -18.48 -1.22
C ALA A 27 5.58 -18.77 0.25
N ARG A 28 6.42 -18.25 1.14
CA ARG A 28 6.16 -18.32 2.58
C ARG A 28 5.13 -17.25 2.96
N TRP A 29 3.87 -17.68 2.98
CA TRP A 29 2.77 -16.83 3.36
C TRP A 29 2.71 -16.65 4.88
N ARG A 30 2.69 -15.41 5.34
CA ARG A 30 2.75 -15.05 6.77
C ARG A 30 1.56 -15.62 7.57
N HIS A 31 0.39 -15.70 6.93
CA HIS A 31 -0.82 -16.24 7.56
C HIS A 31 -1.15 -17.68 7.14
N GLY A 32 -0.16 -18.43 6.63
CA GLY A 32 -0.27 -19.84 6.27
C GLY A 32 -0.92 -20.12 4.91
N ALA A 33 -1.48 -19.10 4.26
CA ALA A 33 -2.11 -19.18 2.94
C ALA A 33 -1.91 -17.88 2.17
N PRO A 34 -1.99 -17.90 0.82
CA PRO A 34 -2.04 -16.68 0.04
C PRO A 34 -3.25 -15.82 0.42
N PRO A 35 -3.13 -14.48 0.31
CA PRO A 35 -4.26 -13.60 0.60
C PRO A 35 -5.39 -13.78 -0.40
N ASP A 36 -6.63 -13.63 0.09
CA ASP A 36 -7.82 -13.61 -0.75
C ASP A 36 -8.29 -12.17 -0.99
N TYR A 37 -8.37 -11.79 -2.24
CA TYR A 37 -8.81 -10.46 -2.68
C TYR A 37 -10.21 -10.48 -3.32
N HIS A 38 -11.05 -11.50 -3.04
CA HIS A 38 -12.41 -11.58 -3.61
C HIS A 38 -13.20 -10.31 -3.31
N LEU A 39 -13.14 -9.80 -2.07
CA LEU A 39 -13.84 -8.59 -1.65
C LEU A 39 -13.40 -7.36 -2.46
N SER A 40 -12.09 -7.20 -2.69
CA SER A 40 -11.58 -6.11 -3.53
C SER A 40 -12.08 -6.22 -4.97
N ARG A 41 -12.14 -7.43 -5.53
CA ARG A 41 -12.66 -7.65 -6.90
C ARG A 41 -14.14 -7.35 -7.01
N GLU A 42 -14.91 -7.61 -5.96
CA GLU A 42 -16.35 -7.36 -5.93
C GLU A 42 -16.70 -5.89 -5.70
N VAL A 43 -16.07 -5.23 -4.73
CA VAL A 43 -16.46 -3.92 -4.24
C VAL A 43 -15.76 -2.77 -4.98
N MET A 44 -14.45 -2.86 -5.18
CA MET A 44 -13.66 -1.77 -5.78
C MET A 44 -14.21 -1.24 -7.11
N PRO A 45 -14.66 -2.08 -8.06
CA PRO A 45 -15.15 -1.58 -9.36
C PRO A 45 -16.33 -0.62 -9.27
N GLY A 46 -17.15 -0.74 -8.22
CA GLY A 46 -18.28 0.14 -7.96
C GLY A 46 -17.94 1.42 -7.17
N GLU A 47 -16.81 1.40 -6.45
CA GLU A 47 -16.46 2.47 -5.50
C GLU A 47 -15.25 3.33 -5.93
N ARG A 48 -14.46 2.84 -6.88
CA ARG A 48 -13.32 3.59 -7.40
C ARG A 48 -13.76 4.80 -8.23
N THR A 49 -12.97 5.85 -8.18
CA THR A 49 -13.23 7.11 -8.91
C THR A 49 -12.45 7.21 -10.21
N THR A 50 -11.40 6.43 -10.38
CA THR A 50 -10.56 6.41 -11.57
C THR A 50 -10.54 5.03 -12.22
N ARG A 51 -10.39 5.01 -13.55
CA ARG A 51 -10.14 3.81 -14.35
C ARG A 51 -9.03 4.13 -15.33
N HIS A 52 -7.98 3.32 -15.33
CA HIS A 52 -6.84 3.53 -16.20
C HIS A 52 -6.94 2.64 -17.43
N GLU A 53 -6.51 3.17 -18.58
CA GLU A 53 -6.38 2.37 -19.80
C GLU A 53 -5.34 1.27 -19.59
N PRO A 54 -5.64 0.01 -19.94
CA PRO A 54 -4.71 -1.10 -19.79
C PRO A 54 -3.36 -0.81 -20.45
N GLY A 55 -2.26 -1.03 -19.73
CA GLY A 55 -0.90 -0.76 -20.19
C GLY A 55 -0.47 0.71 -20.14
N SER A 56 -1.34 1.62 -19.71
CA SER A 56 -0.92 3.00 -19.43
C SER A 56 0.03 3.06 -18.24
N LEU A 57 0.80 4.13 -18.11
CA LEU A 57 1.70 4.31 -16.95
C LEU A 57 0.93 4.25 -15.62
N ALA A 58 -0.27 4.80 -15.56
CA ALA A 58 -1.09 4.76 -14.36
C ALA A 58 -1.59 3.34 -14.02
N ASP A 59 -1.97 2.55 -15.01
CA ASP A 59 -2.30 1.13 -14.83
C ASP A 59 -1.08 0.33 -14.34
N ILE A 60 0.09 0.53 -14.96
CA ILE A 60 1.34 -0.12 -14.55
C ILE A 60 1.69 0.24 -13.09
N VAL A 61 1.58 1.51 -12.72
CA VAL A 61 1.84 1.96 -11.34
C VAL A 61 0.85 1.33 -10.36
N GLU A 62 -0.44 1.27 -10.71
CA GLU A 62 -1.46 0.64 -9.87
C GLU A 62 -1.18 -0.84 -9.66
N GLN A 63 -0.84 -1.59 -10.71
CA GLN A 63 -0.47 -3.01 -10.61
C GLN A 63 0.79 -3.21 -9.75
N LEU A 64 1.82 -2.40 -9.97
CA LEU A 64 3.07 -2.46 -9.21
C LEU A 64 2.84 -2.22 -7.71
N VAL A 65 2.04 -1.21 -7.35
CA VAL A 65 1.75 -0.90 -5.94
C VAL A 65 0.89 -1.97 -5.29
N GLN A 66 -0.07 -2.55 -6.01
CA GLN A 66 -0.84 -3.68 -5.48
C GLN A 66 0.03 -4.91 -5.20
N VAL A 67 1.04 -5.18 -6.03
CA VAL A 67 2.01 -6.25 -5.78
C VAL A 67 2.90 -5.90 -4.58
N PHE A 68 3.43 -4.68 -4.52
CA PHE A 68 4.23 -4.18 -3.41
C PHE A 68 3.52 -4.32 -2.06
N GLU A 69 2.27 -3.84 -1.97
CA GLU A 69 1.46 -3.94 -0.76
C GLU A 69 1.19 -5.39 -0.36
N MET A 70 0.82 -6.23 -1.31
CA MET A 70 0.58 -7.66 -1.08
C MET A 70 1.84 -8.34 -0.52
N GLU A 71 3.01 -8.05 -1.09
CA GLU A 71 4.27 -8.65 -0.63
C GLU A 71 4.64 -8.20 0.77
N LEU A 72 4.57 -6.91 1.07
CA LEU A 72 4.84 -6.37 2.40
C LEU A 72 3.92 -6.93 3.48
N SER A 73 2.64 -7.14 3.15
CA SER A 73 1.64 -7.55 4.12
C SER A 73 1.52 -9.08 4.28
N HIS A 74 1.90 -9.86 3.26
CA HIS A 74 1.58 -11.28 3.24
C HIS A 74 2.76 -12.23 3.00
N LYS A 75 3.86 -11.79 2.35
CA LYS A 75 5.07 -12.63 2.18
C LYS A 75 6.03 -12.45 3.34
N ALA A 76 6.33 -13.54 4.05
CA ALA A 76 7.19 -13.50 5.24
C ALA A 76 8.69 -13.35 4.92
N ASP A 77 9.12 -13.66 3.70
CA ASP A 77 10.53 -13.69 3.30
C ASP A 77 10.80 -12.63 2.22
N PRO A 78 11.59 -11.58 2.53
CA PRO A 78 11.97 -10.56 1.56
C PRO A 78 12.65 -11.11 0.30
N ALA A 79 13.36 -12.25 0.38
CA ALA A 79 13.97 -12.88 -0.78
C ALA A 79 12.95 -13.35 -1.84
N GLN A 80 11.67 -13.44 -1.46
CA GLN A 80 10.58 -13.83 -2.35
C GLN A 80 9.77 -12.62 -2.88
N TRP A 81 10.16 -11.39 -2.55
CA TRP A 81 9.54 -10.18 -3.07
C TRP A 81 10.03 -9.91 -4.49
N VAL A 82 9.09 -9.77 -5.43
CA VAL A 82 9.42 -9.56 -6.85
C VAL A 82 9.26 -8.11 -7.29
N SER A 83 8.49 -7.28 -6.55
CA SER A 83 8.22 -5.88 -6.89
C SER A 83 9.34 -4.91 -6.45
N MET A 84 10.31 -5.39 -5.66
CA MET A 84 11.35 -4.57 -5.05
C MET A 84 12.75 -5.10 -5.33
N VAL A 85 13.74 -4.22 -5.30
CA VAL A 85 15.15 -4.56 -5.24
C VAL A 85 15.53 -4.67 -3.76
N THR A 86 15.41 -5.87 -3.18
CA THR A 86 15.37 -6.11 -1.74
C THR A 86 16.65 -5.72 -0.96
N ASP A 87 17.79 -5.72 -1.60
CA ASP A 87 19.06 -5.25 -1.03
C ASP A 87 19.22 -3.71 -1.06
N ARG A 88 18.27 -3.00 -1.70
CA ARG A 88 18.32 -1.56 -1.89
C ARG A 88 17.07 -0.82 -1.44
N ILE A 89 15.96 -1.54 -1.29
CA ILE A 89 14.67 -0.90 -0.96
C ILE A 89 14.74 -0.06 0.31
N LYS A 90 14.22 1.14 0.22
CA LYS A 90 13.99 2.06 1.33
C LYS A 90 12.56 2.59 1.27
N VAL A 91 11.84 2.51 2.39
CA VAL A 91 10.47 2.99 2.50
C VAL A 91 10.39 3.97 3.65
N SER A 92 9.87 5.16 3.39
CA SER A 92 9.73 6.22 4.40
C SER A 92 8.35 6.89 4.35
N LEU A 93 8.02 7.58 5.44
CA LEU A 93 6.78 8.31 5.63
C LEU A 93 7.09 9.75 6.06
N ASN A 94 6.52 10.75 5.35
CA ASN A 94 6.52 12.17 5.73
C ASN A 94 7.91 12.72 6.13
N GLY A 95 8.97 12.35 5.39
CA GLY A 95 10.34 12.77 5.69
C GLY A 95 11.00 12.06 6.88
N GLY A 96 10.36 11.01 7.40
CA GLY A 96 10.90 10.19 8.48
C GLY A 96 12.04 9.27 8.04
N PRO A 97 12.66 8.54 8.99
CA PRO A 97 13.76 7.63 8.68
C PRO A 97 13.28 6.49 7.75
N PRO A 98 14.08 6.13 6.73
CA PRO A 98 13.72 5.06 5.82
C PRO A 98 13.96 3.68 6.45
N ALA A 99 12.98 2.79 6.30
CA ALA A 99 13.08 1.37 6.64
C ALA A 99 13.58 0.55 5.46
N ASP A 100 14.42 -0.45 5.71
CA ASP A 100 14.86 -1.40 4.70
C ASP A 100 14.00 -2.69 4.67
N ALA A 101 14.37 -3.64 3.79
CA ALA A 101 13.62 -4.88 3.63
C ALA A 101 13.50 -5.71 4.93
N ALA A 102 14.53 -5.72 5.76
CA ALA A 102 14.53 -6.46 7.02
C ALA A 102 13.58 -5.80 8.02
N GLU A 103 13.63 -4.49 8.17
CA GLU A 103 12.73 -3.72 9.03
C GLU A 103 11.27 -3.80 8.55
N LEU A 104 11.03 -3.77 7.23
CA LEU A 104 9.70 -3.95 6.65
C LEU A 104 9.14 -5.34 6.95
N ALA A 105 9.95 -6.39 6.85
CA ALA A 105 9.52 -7.76 7.16
C ALA A 105 9.30 -7.99 8.66
N GLU A 106 10.06 -7.32 9.52
CA GLU A 106 9.96 -7.44 10.97
C GLU A 106 8.79 -6.62 11.53
N ARG A 107 8.72 -5.34 11.18
CA ARG A 107 7.78 -4.38 11.77
C ARG A 107 6.44 -4.31 11.07
N GLY A 108 6.40 -4.63 9.76
CA GLY A 108 5.21 -4.57 8.93
C GLY A 108 4.92 -3.20 8.32
N SER A 109 4.15 -3.24 7.23
CA SER A 109 3.79 -2.04 6.47
C SER A 109 3.00 -1.03 7.29
N TYR A 110 2.06 -1.46 8.13
CA TYR A 110 1.29 -0.56 8.98
C TYR A 110 2.17 0.23 9.94
N ASN A 111 3.08 -0.43 10.68
CA ASN A 111 3.96 0.25 11.62
C ASN A 111 4.92 1.24 10.93
N ILE A 112 5.36 0.93 9.72
CA ILE A 112 6.25 1.81 8.95
C ILE A 112 5.46 2.97 8.31
N LEU A 113 4.30 2.68 7.71
CA LEU A 113 3.54 3.66 6.92
C LEU A 113 2.52 4.46 7.73
N ILE A 114 2.21 4.04 8.96
CA ILE A 114 1.40 4.82 9.92
C ILE A 114 2.33 5.65 10.82
N GLY A 115 3.41 5.04 11.33
CA GLY A 115 4.39 5.69 12.20
C GLY A 115 3.84 6.02 13.59
N GLU A 116 4.67 6.71 14.38
CA GLU A 116 4.28 7.19 15.71
C GLU A 116 3.44 8.46 15.59
N ASN A 117 2.32 8.50 16.32
CA ASN A 117 1.48 9.70 16.42
C ASN A 117 0.58 9.60 17.68
N PRO A 118 -0.21 10.67 18.03
CA PRO A 118 -1.02 10.68 19.25
C PRO A 118 -2.08 9.57 19.35
N TYR A 119 -2.44 8.90 18.27
CA TYR A 119 -3.50 7.91 18.21
C TYR A 119 -3.00 6.48 17.91
N TYR A 120 -1.70 6.33 17.64
CA TYR A 120 -1.10 5.05 17.29
C TYR A 120 0.37 5.02 17.65
N SER A 121 0.79 4.00 18.40
CA SER A 121 2.19 3.75 18.71
C SER A 121 2.69 2.52 17.95
N ALA A 122 3.52 2.75 16.94
CA ALA A 122 4.17 1.68 16.19
C ALA A 122 5.17 0.89 17.04
N ALA A 123 5.63 1.43 18.17
CA ALA A 123 6.50 0.76 19.12
C ALA A 123 5.72 -0.26 20.02
N GLU A 124 4.42 -0.08 20.18
CA GLU A 124 3.57 -0.96 20.99
C GLU A 124 2.91 -2.07 20.17
N GLU A 125 2.99 -1.99 18.84
CA GLU A 125 2.34 -2.96 17.95
C GLU A 125 3.38 -3.88 17.28
N SER A 126 3.06 -5.17 17.22
CA SER A 126 3.75 -6.13 16.37
C SER A 126 3.28 -6.01 14.92
N PHE A 127 3.92 -6.73 14.01
CA PHE A 127 3.43 -6.89 12.64
C PHE A 127 1.97 -7.38 12.63
N GLU A 128 1.70 -8.46 13.37
CA GLU A 128 0.41 -9.14 13.39
C GLU A 128 -0.66 -8.30 14.07
N SER A 129 -0.36 -7.66 15.20
CA SER A 129 -1.34 -6.84 15.91
C SER A 129 -1.70 -5.58 15.13
N SER A 130 -0.74 -4.91 14.49
CA SER A 130 -0.99 -3.76 13.63
C SER A 130 -1.90 -4.11 12.45
N HIS A 131 -1.63 -5.24 11.79
CA HIS A 131 -2.44 -5.75 10.70
C HIS A 131 -3.87 -6.05 11.18
N GLN A 132 -4.02 -6.72 12.33
CA GLN A 132 -5.30 -7.08 12.89
C GLN A 132 -6.14 -5.84 13.25
N VAL A 133 -5.55 -4.82 13.87
CA VAL A 133 -6.24 -3.59 14.29
C VAL A 133 -6.92 -2.91 13.09
N PHE A 134 -6.22 -2.76 11.97
CA PHE A 134 -6.80 -2.10 10.79
C PHE A 134 -7.79 -2.99 10.04
N HIS A 135 -7.54 -4.30 9.94
CA HIS A 135 -8.49 -5.24 9.34
C HIS A 135 -9.79 -5.34 10.13
N GLN A 136 -9.72 -5.27 11.46
CA GLN A 136 -10.92 -5.24 12.30
C GLN A 136 -11.71 -3.96 12.12
N ALA A 137 -11.06 -2.81 11.96
CA ALA A 137 -11.73 -1.53 11.76
C ALA A 137 -12.49 -1.47 10.42
N PHE A 138 -11.97 -2.15 9.39
CA PHE A 138 -12.51 -2.16 8.02
C PHE A 138 -12.86 -3.56 7.52
N PRO A 139 -13.80 -4.28 8.15
CA PRO A 139 -14.15 -5.65 7.74
C PRO A 139 -14.75 -5.72 6.33
N GLY A 140 -15.32 -4.63 5.84
CA GLY A 140 -15.80 -4.48 4.46
C GLY A 140 -14.72 -4.16 3.43
N GLY A 141 -13.46 -4.06 3.86
CA GLY A 141 -12.31 -3.72 3.03
C GLY A 141 -11.82 -2.28 3.22
N PHE A 142 -10.50 -2.13 3.05
CA PHE A 142 -9.82 -0.83 3.01
C PHE A 142 -9.07 -0.76 1.68
N PHE A 143 -9.67 -0.08 0.71
CA PHE A 143 -9.28 -0.12 -0.70
C PHE A 143 -8.31 0.99 -1.04
N TRP A 144 -7.60 0.82 -2.15
CA TRP A 144 -6.61 1.77 -2.62
C TRP A 144 -6.68 1.90 -4.16
N GLU A 145 -6.52 3.12 -4.68
CA GLU A 145 -6.43 3.40 -6.11
C GLU A 145 -5.41 4.50 -6.43
N VAL A 146 -4.79 4.43 -7.59
CA VAL A 146 -4.05 5.55 -8.18
C VAL A 146 -5.05 6.54 -8.76
N LEU A 147 -4.90 7.82 -8.43
CA LEU A 147 -5.71 8.90 -9.02
C LEU A 147 -5.03 9.51 -10.24
N GLU A 148 -3.73 9.78 -10.13
CA GLU A 148 -2.96 10.47 -11.17
C GLU A 148 -1.47 10.18 -11.02
N VAL A 149 -0.76 10.05 -12.15
CA VAL A 149 0.70 9.92 -12.19
C VAL A 149 1.30 11.17 -12.80
N TYR A 150 2.19 11.83 -12.05
CA TYR A 150 2.76 13.13 -12.40
C TYR A 150 4.10 13.04 -13.14
N SER A 151 4.86 11.95 -12.95
CA SER A 151 6.15 11.78 -13.59
C SER A 151 6.42 10.31 -13.97
N PRO A 152 7.12 10.09 -15.12
CA PRO A 152 7.52 8.75 -15.56
C PRO A 152 8.76 8.25 -14.79
N PRO A 153 9.12 6.94 -14.95
CA PRO A 153 10.40 6.42 -14.47
C PRO A 153 11.59 7.25 -14.92
N PRO A 154 12.71 7.28 -14.18
CA PRO A 154 13.02 6.42 -13.01
C PRO A 154 12.49 6.96 -11.68
N VAL A 155 11.88 8.15 -11.64
CA VAL A 155 11.27 8.72 -10.43
C VAL A 155 9.79 8.96 -10.71
N ILE A 156 8.98 8.01 -10.28
CA ILE A 156 7.52 8.07 -10.46
C ILE A 156 6.92 8.81 -9.27
N THR A 157 6.14 9.84 -9.53
CA THR A 157 5.35 10.55 -8.53
C THR A 157 3.89 10.36 -8.85
N PHE A 158 3.09 9.91 -7.88
CA PHE A 158 1.68 9.66 -8.10
C PHE A 158 0.84 10.00 -6.88
N LYS A 159 -0.39 10.45 -7.15
CA LYS A 159 -1.44 10.70 -6.16
C LYS A 159 -2.31 9.47 -6.04
N TRP A 160 -2.71 9.15 -4.82
CA TRP A 160 -3.54 8.00 -4.52
C TRP A 160 -4.67 8.34 -3.53
N ARG A 161 -5.65 7.46 -3.45
CA ARG A 161 -6.71 7.46 -2.45
C ARG A 161 -6.80 6.09 -1.80
N HIS A 162 -6.95 6.10 -0.48
CA HIS A 162 -7.39 4.97 0.33
C HIS A 162 -8.81 5.24 0.83
N TRP A 163 -9.67 4.23 0.93
CA TRP A 163 -11.00 4.38 1.50
C TRP A 163 -11.56 3.08 2.04
N GLY A 164 -12.48 3.20 3.01
CA GLY A 164 -13.24 2.11 3.57
C GLY A 164 -14.31 2.61 4.53
N THR A 165 -15.27 1.75 4.88
CA THR A 165 -16.28 2.06 5.89
C THR A 165 -15.79 1.59 7.25
N PHE A 166 -15.69 2.50 8.21
CA PHE A 166 -15.34 2.18 9.60
C PHE A 166 -16.51 1.48 10.28
N SER A 167 -16.57 0.15 10.13
CA SER A 167 -17.71 -0.68 10.55
C SER A 167 -17.35 -1.76 11.57
N GLY A 168 -16.10 -1.84 12.00
CA GLY A 168 -15.65 -2.69 13.09
C GLY A 168 -14.82 -1.91 14.12
N PRO A 169 -14.52 -2.48 15.29
CA PRO A 169 -13.87 -1.75 16.38
C PRO A 169 -12.41 -1.38 16.05
N TYR A 170 -11.97 -0.21 16.55
CA TYR A 170 -10.58 0.23 16.47
C TYR A 170 -10.05 0.56 17.88
N LYS A 171 -9.12 -0.25 18.43
CA LYS A 171 -8.46 -0.02 19.73
C LYS A 171 -9.43 0.39 20.86
N GLY A 172 -10.58 -0.27 20.92
CA GLY A 172 -11.62 0.02 21.92
C GLY A 172 -12.58 1.14 21.54
N THR A 173 -12.42 1.77 20.40
CA THR A 173 -13.39 2.73 19.83
C THR A 173 -14.44 1.98 19.03
N GLU A 174 -15.71 2.28 19.29
CA GLU A 174 -16.84 1.72 18.53
C GLU A 174 -16.88 2.30 17.10
N PRO A 175 -17.27 1.50 16.10
CA PRO A 175 -17.37 1.95 14.73
C PRO A 175 -18.48 3.00 14.55
N THR A 176 -18.21 4.00 13.70
CA THR A 176 -19.18 5.04 13.36
C THR A 176 -20.08 4.67 12.18
N GLY A 177 -19.69 3.70 11.38
CA GLY A 177 -20.32 3.39 10.09
C GLY A 177 -20.02 4.42 8.99
N GLU A 178 -19.18 5.41 9.26
CA GLU A 178 -18.81 6.44 8.30
C GLU A 178 -17.77 5.91 7.30
N ARG A 179 -17.84 6.43 6.08
CA ARG A 179 -16.78 6.22 5.07
C ARG A 179 -15.60 7.12 5.41
N ILE A 180 -14.45 6.49 5.60
CA ILE A 180 -13.19 7.19 5.82
C ILE A 180 -12.42 7.18 4.50
N GLU A 181 -11.92 8.34 4.10
CA GLU A 181 -11.08 8.51 2.93
C GLU A 181 -9.82 9.28 3.31
N LEU A 182 -8.69 8.84 2.76
CA LEU A 182 -7.43 9.56 2.87
C LEU A 182 -6.76 9.64 1.51
N TYR A 183 -6.01 10.71 1.31
CA TYR A 183 -5.32 11.01 0.08
C TYR A 183 -3.84 11.22 0.38
N GLY A 184 -3.00 10.80 -0.53
CA GLY A 184 -1.58 11.02 -0.39
C GLY A 184 -0.87 11.08 -1.74
N VAL A 185 0.41 11.35 -1.65
CA VAL A 185 1.35 11.34 -2.77
C VAL A 185 2.50 10.42 -2.41
N THR A 186 2.94 9.63 -3.37
CA THR A 186 4.14 8.81 -3.25
C THR A 186 5.15 9.25 -4.30
N VAL A 187 6.40 9.40 -3.86
CA VAL A 187 7.57 9.51 -4.74
C VAL A 187 8.29 8.17 -4.70
N ALA A 188 8.35 7.49 -5.85
CA ALA A 188 8.96 6.17 -5.99
C ALA A 188 10.12 6.21 -6.97
N ARG A 189 11.29 5.77 -6.54
CA ARG A 189 12.44 5.55 -7.40
C ARG A 189 12.50 4.08 -7.84
N CYS A 190 12.61 3.86 -9.14
CA CYS A 190 12.60 2.53 -9.75
C CYS A 190 13.95 2.17 -10.38
N ALA A 191 14.26 0.89 -10.38
CA ALA A 191 15.28 0.28 -11.24
C ALA A 191 14.81 0.27 -12.71
N PRO A 192 15.68 -0.01 -13.69
CA PRO A 192 15.30 -0.04 -15.12
C PRO A 192 14.18 -1.03 -15.45
N ASP A 193 14.01 -2.10 -14.68
CA ASP A 193 12.94 -3.08 -14.80
C ASP A 193 11.67 -2.73 -13.99
N LEU A 194 11.58 -1.49 -13.51
CA LEU A 194 10.50 -0.93 -12.69
C LEU A 194 10.35 -1.51 -11.29
N ARG A 195 11.26 -2.37 -10.81
CA ARG A 195 11.26 -2.73 -9.40
C ARG A 195 11.57 -1.53 -8.52
N LEU A 196 10.88 -1.43 -7.40
CA LEU A 196 11.03 -0.33 -6.44
C LEU A 196 12.38 -0.40 -5.72
N VAL A 197 13.05 0.74 -5.63
CA VAL A 197 14.33 0.93 -4.92
C VAL A 197 14.13 1.84 -3.71
N GLU A 198 13.24 2.83 -3.84
CA GLU A 198 12.93 3.77 -2.78
C GLU A 198 11.50 4.25 -2.95
N THR A 199 10.75 4.34 -1.86
CA THR A 199 9.44 4.98 -1.84
C THR A 199 9.33 5.90 -0.64
N GLU A 200 8.83 7.10 -0.87
CA GLU A 200 8.49 8.03 0.18
C GLU A 200 7.02 8.41 0.06
N HIS A 201 6.27 8.17 1.13
CA HIS A 201 4.84 8.39 1.19
C HIS A 201 4.53 9.66 1.99
N PHE A 202 3.68 10.53 1.44
CA PHE A 202 3.24 11.75 2.08
C PHE A 202 1.72 11.75 2.22
N TYR A 203 1.21 11.76 3.46
CA TYR A 203 -0.21 11.90 3.75
C TYR A 203 -0.45 12.29 5.20
N ASP A 204 -1.65 12.77 5.50
CA ASP A 204 -2.05 13.14 6.86
C ASP A 204 -2.53 11.90 7.64
N ASN A 205 -1.58 11.19 8.25
CA ASN A 205 -1.86 10.03 9.10
C ASN A 205 -2.56 10.42 10.40
N THR A 206 -2.36 11.63 10.90
CA THR A 206 -2.97 12.10 12.16
C THR A 206 -4.48 12.30 12.00
N THR A 207 -4.91 12.96 10.94
CA THR A 207 -6.34 13.11 10.63
C THR A 207 -7.02 11.75 10.40
N PHE A 208 -6.37 10.86 9.65
CA PHE A 208 -6.89 9.50 9.43
C PHE A 208 -7.13 8.75 10.74
N LEU A 209 -6.12 8.69 11.60
CA LEU A 209 -6.21 7.96 12.87
C LEU A 209 -7.12 8.64 13.89
N GLY A 210 -7.18 9.98 13.87
CA GLY A 210 -8.14 10.74 14.67
C GLY A 210 -9.58 10.34 14.36
N SER A 211 -9.89 10.10 13.08
CA SER A 211 -11.23 9.63 12.66
C SER A 211 -11.57 8.25 13.20
N LEU A 212 -10.58 7.34 13.35
CA LEU A 212 -10.78 6.03 13.94
C LEU A 212 -10.85 6.05 15.48
N SER A 213 -10.21 7.05 16.10
CA SER A 213 -10.13 7.18 17.56
C SER A 213 -11.31 7.95 18.19
N GLY A 214 -12.32 8.28 17.41
CA GLY A 214 -13.49 9.04 17.89
C GLY A 214 -13.20 10.52 18.18
N VAL A 215 -12.01 10.99 17.81
CA VAL A 215 -11.63 12.41 17.92
C VAL A 215 -11.88 13.07 16.57
N THR A 216 -12.97 13.81 16.48
CA THR A 216 -13.27 14.61 15.28
C THR A 216 -12.17 15.65 15.10
N PRO A 217 -11.40 15.65 14.00
CA PRO A 217 -10.46 16.72 13.72
C PRO A 217 -11.21 18.06 13.67
N ARG A 218 -10.77 19.05 14.45
CA ARG A 218 -11.34 20.39 14.33
C ARG A 218 -10.96 20.93 12.94
N PRO A 219 -11.91 21.36 12.12
CA PRO A 219 -11.57 22.06 10.88
C PRO A 219 -10.76 23.30 11.24
N GLY A 220 -9.51 23.37 10.81
CA GLY A 220 -8.68 24.59 10.93
C GLY A 220 -7.44 24.52 11.82
N SER A 221 -7.00 23.37 12.33
CA SER A 221 -5.69 23.27 12.98
C SER A 221 -4.56 22.92 11.99
N ALA A 222 -4.55 23.52 10.81
CA ALA A 222 -3.33 23.63 10.04
C ALA A 222 -2.38 24.53 10.83
N GLN A 223 -1.30 23.98 11.35
CA GLN A 223 -0.27 24.75 12.05
C GLN A 223 0.34 25.75 11.09
N ALA A 224 0.32 27.00 11.51
CA ALA A 224 1.03 28.10 10.89
C ALA A 224 2.54 27.96 11.08
#